data_e39fa495e93cdcc426b1162377dcf17c
#
_entry.id   e39fa495e93cdcc426b1162377dcf17c
#
_cell.length_a   1.000
_cell.length_b   1.000
_cell.length_c   1.000
_cell.angle_alpha   90.00
_cell.angle_beta   90.00
_cell.angle_gamma   90.00
#
_symmetry.space_group_name_H-M   'P 1'
#
loop_
_entity.id
_entity.type
_entity.pdbx_description
1 polymer ?
#
loop_
_entity_poly.entity_id
_entity_poly.type
_entity_poly.pdbx_seq_one_letter_code
_entity_poly.pdbx_strand_id
1 'polypeptide(L)'
;MRIGLLGGSFDPVHIAHLTLARTALEVLSLDQVQLIPAGQPWQRPPLGALPAHRLAMLKLAVGQEEKLVVNPVEINRSGPTYTIDTIQGLPAGNEYFWILGADQLENFCTWRQWSDIAESVQLVVAQRPGSEAIAPAELTAWMQAHGKPLIHLPFEPLNVSANEIRKRIAKDEPISEFIPELVANYISAHGLYRQHKTDRT
;
A
#
# COMPACT_ATOMS: atom_id res chain seq x y z
N MET A 1 14.31 -0.77 -16.10
CA MET A 1 14.34 -0.42 -14.66
C MET A 1 13.60 -1.50 -13.88
N ARG A 2 14.03 -1.73 -12.62
CA ARG A 2 13.36 -2.62 -11.66
C ARG A 2 12.51 -1.76 -10.72
N ILE A 3 11.20 -1.87 -10.79
CA ILE A 3 10.27 -0.96 -10.14
C ILE A 3 9.36 -1.72 -9.17
N GLY A 4 9.43 -1.38 -7.88
CA GLY A 4 8.47 -1.85 -6.88
C GLY A 4 7.15 -1.10 -6.98
N LEU A 5 6.05 -1.80 -6.82
CA LEU A 5 4.71 -1.24 -6.79
C LEU A 5 4.08 -1.58 -5.43
N LEU A 6 3.82 -0.57 -4.61
CA LEU A 6 3.20 -0.71 -3.30
C LEU A 6 1.83 -0.03 -3.31
N GLY A 7 0.80 -0.81 -3.55
CA GLY A 7 -0.59 -0.35 -3.48
C GLY A 7 -1.11 -0.28 -2.05
N GLY A 8 -1.94 0.71 -1.75
CA GLY A 8 -2.53 0.83 -0.43
C GLY A 8 -3.58 1.92 -0.32
N SER A 9 -4.42 1.85 0.72
CA SER A 9 -5.36 2.94 1.02
C SER A 9 -4.64 4.19 1.51
N PHE A 10 -3.54 4.04 2.27
CA PHE A 10 -2.78 5.11 2.91
C PHE A 10 -3.70 6.11 3.65
N ASP A 11 -4.48 5.58 4.57
CA ASP A 11 -5.58 6.29 5.24
C ASP A 11 -5.46 6.29 6.79
N PRO A 12 -4.43 6.96 7.36
CA PRO A 12 -3.30 7.65 6.72
C PRO A 12 -2.12 6.74 6.35
N VAL A 13 -1.20 7.28 5.59
CA VAL A 13 0.16 6.71 5.46
C VAL A 13 0.85 6.72 6.83
N HIS A 14 1.66 5.68 7.10
CA HIS A 14 2.38 5.54 8.38
C HIS A 14 3.77 4.92 8.18
N ILE A 15 4.57 4.92 9.25
CA ILE A 15 5.98 4.48 9.19
C ILE A 15 6.16 3.07 8.62
N ALA A 16 5.25 2.11 8.90
CA ALA A 16 5.36 0.77 8.35
C ALA A 16 5.28 0.72 6.82
N HIS A 17 4.50 1.59 6.19
CA HIS A 17 4.47 1.69 4.73
C HIS A 17 5.80 2.17 4.15
N LEU A 18 6.40 3.19 4.77
CA LEU A 18 7.68 3.74 4.32
C LEU A 18 8.82 2.76 4.56
N THR A 19 8.84 2.11 5.73
CA THR A 19 9.84 1.09 6.05
C THR A 19 9.74 -0.08 5.09
N LEU A 20 8.54 -0.58 4.78
CA LEU A 20 8.33 -1.63 3.80
C LEU A 20 8.87 -1.24 2.41
N ALA A 21 8.57 -0.02 1.96
CA ALA A 21 9.04 0.48 0.67
C ALA A 21 10.59 0.55 0.61
N ARG A 22 11.24 1.04 1.69
CA ARG A 22 12.70 1.10 1.80
C ARG A 22 13.33 -0.29 1.86
N THR A 23 12.76 -1.20 2.65
CA THR A 23 13.23 -2.60 2.70
C THR A 23 13.16 -3.25 1.33
N ALA A 24 12.07 -3.04 0.58
CA ALA A 24 11.95 -3.56 -0.77
C ALA A 24 13.00 -2.98 -1.73
N LEU A 25 13.28 -1.66 -1.65
CA LEU A 25 14.34 -1.03 -2.42
C LEU A 25 15.69 -1.70 -2.21
N GLU A 26 16.06 -1.94 -0.95
CA GLU A 26 17.37 -2.50 -0.58
C GLU A 26 17.46 -3.98 -0.93
N VAL A 27 16.54 -4.80 -0.41
CA VAL A 27 16.60 -6.26 -0.52
C VAL A 27 16.44 -6.74 -1.96
N LEU A 28 15.57 -6.09 -2.72
CA LEU A 28 15.31 -6.48 -4.11
C LEU A 28 16.16 -5.69 -5.11
N SER A 29 17.04 -4.81 -4.65
CA SER A 29 17.87 -3.93 -5.50
C SER A 29 17.02 -3.21 -6.56
N LEU A 30 15.95 -2.55 -6.13
CA LEU A 30 15.05 -1.81 -7.01
C LEU A 30 15.62 -0.43 -7.35
N ASP A 31 15.32 0.05 -8.55
CA ASP A 31 15.66 1.42 -8.94
C ASP A 31 14.77 2.44 -8.25
N GLN A 32 13.48 2.09 -8.07
CA GLN A 32 12.49 2.90 -7.34
C GLN A 32 11.36 2.04 -6.80
N VAL A 33 10.62 2.57 -5.82
CA VAL A 33 9.31 2.05 -5.40
C VAL A 33 8.24 3.11 -5.63
N GLN A 34 7.18 2.74 -6.33
CA GLN A 34 6.00 3.57 -6.53
C GLN A 34 4.95 3.24 -5.47
N LEU A 35 4.57 4.23 -4.66
CA LEU A 35 3.45 4.14 -3.73
C LEU A 35 2.18 4.59 -4.46
N ILE A 36 1.23 3.67 -4.59
CA ILE A 36 0.01 3.84 -5.40
C ILE A 36 -1.19 3.94 -4.46
N PRO A 37 -1.65 5.17 -4.13
CA PRO A 37 -2.81 5.33 -3.27
C PRO A 37 -4.09 4.95 -4.01
N ALA A 38 -4.83 3.99 -3.44
CA ALA A 38 -6.09 3.50 -4.01
C ALA A 38 -7.10 4.63 -4.17
N GLY A 39 -7.78 4.70 -5.31
CA GLY A 39 -8.84 5.66 -5.58
C GLY A 39 -10.10 5.30 -4.78
N GLN A 40 -10.90 4.39 -5.32
CA GLN A 40 -12.10 3.83 -4.68
C GLN A 40 -11.95 2.31 -4.58
N PRO A 41 -11.32 1.79 -3.50
CA PRO A 41 -11.09 0.36 -3.35
C PRO A 41 -12.42 -0.38 -3.17
N TRP A 42 -12.73 -1.28 -4.09
CA TRP A 42 -14.01 -1.99 -4.11
C TRP A 42 -14.20 -3.00 -2.95
N GLN A 43 -13.11 -3.46 -2.37
CA GLN A 43 -13.12 -4.45 -1.27
C GLN A 43 -13.19 -3.82 0.13
N ARG A 44 -13.28 -2.51 0.24
CA ARG A 44 -13.24 -1.80 1.53
C ARG A 44 -14.42 -0.85 1.68
N PRO A 45 -14.88 -0.63 2.91
CA PRO A 45 -15.83 0.45 3.20
C PRO A 45 -15.21 1.82 2.83
N PRO A 46 -16.02 2.87 2.74
CA PRO A 46 -15.53 4.22 2.49
C PRO A 46 -14.36 4.57 3.43
N LEU A 47 -13.31 5.15 2.85
CA LEU A 47 -12.11 5.53 3.60
C LEU A 47 -12.36 6.77 4.45
N GLY A 48 -11.58 6.93 5.52
CA GLY A 48 -11.75 8.01 6.48
C GLY A 48 -11.36 9.39 5.93
N ALA A 49 -10.46 9.45 4.95
CA ALA A 49 -10.07 10.69 4.28
C ALA A 49 -10.32 10.62 2.78
N LEU A 50 -10.69 11.78 2.19
CA LEU A 50 -10.86 11.92 0.75
C LEU A 50 -9.56 11.60 -0.01
N PRO A 51 -9.64 11.13 -1.27
CA PRO A 51 -8.47 10.79 -2.07
C PRO A 51 -7.42 11.91 -2.14
N ALA A 52 -7.84 13.16 -2.26
CA ALA A 52 -6.93 14.32 -2.29
C ALA A 52 -6.11 14.47 -1.00
N HIS A 53 -6.72 14.26 0.17
CA HIS A 53 -6.01 14.30 1.45
C HIS A 53 -5.02 13.14 1.59
N ARG A 54 -5.40 11.92 1.17
CA ARG A 54 -4.52 10.75 1.22
C ARG A 54 -3.31 10.93 0.31
N LEU A 55 -3.52 11.49 -0.89
CA LEU A 55 -2.44 11.84 -1.82
C LEU A 55 -1.50 12.91 -1.23
N ALA A 56 -2.05 13.96 -0.63
CA ALA A 56 -1.25 15.02 0.01
C ALA A 56 -0.41 14.47 1.16
N MET A 57 -1.02 13.67 2.06
CA MET A 57 -0.30 13.02 3.15
C MET A 57 0.81 12.10 2.65
N LEU A 58 0.57 11.34 1.58
CA LEU A 58 1.56 10.44 1.01
C LEU A 58 2.75 11.21 0.41
N LYS A 59 2.50 12.32 -0.30
CA LYS A 59 3.56 13.20 -0.80
C LYS A 59 4.40 13.81 0.32
N LEU A 60 3.76 14.24 1.40
CA LEU A 60 4.47 14.75 2.60
C LEU A 60 5.31 13.66 3.26
N ALA A 61 4.81 12.42 3.31
CA ALA A 61 5.51 11.29 3.91
C ALA A 61 6.75 10.86 3.11
N VAL A 62 6.68 10.88 1.79
CA VAL A 62 7.80 10.57 0.88
C VAL A 62 8.84 11.68 0.91
N GLY A 63 8.42 12.95 0.97
CA GLY A 63 9.32 14.10 1.07
C GLY A 63 10.31 14.18 -0.10
N GLN A 64 11.61 14.17 0.21
CA GLN A 64 12.72 14.30 -0.75
C GLN A 64 13.39 12.96 -1.10
N GLU A 65 12.78 11.83 -0.77
CA GLU A 65 13.34 10.52 -1.08
C GLU A 65 13.22 10.21 -2.59
N GLU A 66 14.29 10.41 -3.34
CA GLU A 66 14.30 10.30 -4.82
C GLU A 66 13.82 8.95 -5.35
N LYS A 67 14.04 7.87 -4.60
CA LYS A 67 13.66 6.50 -5.00
C LYS A 67 12.25 6.08 -4.56
N LEU A 68 11.57 6.89 -3.75
CA LEU A 68 10.17 6.69 -3.41
C LEU A 68 9.31 7.65 -4.22
N VAL A 69 8.47 7.11 -5.09
CA VAL A 69 7.65 7.91 -6.01
C VAL A 69 6.17 7.74 -5.68
N VAL A 70 5.45 8.83 -5.55
CA VAL A 70 3.99 8.77 -5.40
C VAL A 70 3.34 8.71 -6.78
N ASN A 71 2.68 7.61 -7.09
CA ASN A 71 1.96 7.42 -8.36
C ASN A 71 0.45 7.57 -8.15
N PRO A 72 -0.17 8.68 -8.57
CA PRO A 72 -1.58 8.96 -8.31
C PRO A 72 -2.54 8.32 -9.32
N VAL A 73 -2.09 7.37 -10.13
CA VAL A 73 -2.85 6.81 -11.26
C VAL A 73 -4.26 6.33 -10.86
N GLU A 74 -4.40 5.70 -9.69
CA GLU A 74 -5.67 5.19 -9.21
C GLU A 74 -6.59 6.29 -8.67
N ILE A 75 -6.02 7.31 -8.02
CA ILE A 75 -6.80 8.48 -7.55
C ILE A 75 -7.34 9.30 -8.73
N ASN A 76 -6.58 9.38 -9.81
CA ASN A 76 -6.97 10.13 -11.01
C ASN A 76 -7.99 9.40 -11.89
N ARG A 77 -8.26 8.12 -11.59
CA ARG A 77 -9.25 7.31 -12.31
C ARG A 77 -10.61 7.43 -11.63
N SER A 78 -11.67 7.60 -12.40
CA SER A 78 -13.05 7.59 -11.89
C SER A 78 -13.59 6.16 -11.76
N GLY A 79 -14.41 5.93 -10.73
CA GLY A 79 -15.05 4.62 -10.47
C GLY A 79 -14.21 3.67 -9.63
N PRO A 80 -14.66 2.42 -9.47
CA PRO A 80 -13.95 1.39 -8.70
C PRO A 80 -12.53 1.15 -9.23
N THR A 81 -11.58 1.00 -8.32
CA THR A 81 -10.18 0.80 -8.66
C THR A 81 -9.82 -0.68 -8.60
N TYR A 82 -9.30 -1.20 -9.71
CA TYR A 82 -8.81 -2.57 -9.82
C TYR A 82 -7.31 -2.56 -10.14
N THR A 83 -6.56 -3.43 -9.49
CA THR A 83 -5.10 -3.56 -9.70
C THR A 83 -4.75 -3.89 -11.15
N ILE A 84 -5.55 -4.73 -11.82
CA ILE A 84 -5.30 -5.08 -13.23
C ILE A 84 -5.27 -3.85 -14.14
N ASP A 85 -6.19 -2.90 -13.95
CA ASP A 85 -6.24 -1.69 -14.76
C ASP A 85 -5.00 -0.79 -14.55
N THR A 86 -4.45 -0.83 -13.33
CA THR A 86 -3.21 -0.13 -12.99
C THR A 86 -2.01 -0.77 -13.67
N ILE A 87 -1.91 -2.10 -13.63
CA ILE A 87 -0.82 -2.85 -14.25
C ILE A 87 -0.84 -2.74 -15.76
N GLN A 88 -2.00 -2.81 -16.40
CA GLN A 88 -2.14 -2.66 -17.85
C GLN A 88 -1.74 -1.27 -18.36
N GLY A 89 -1.80 -0.26 -17.51
CA GLY A 89 -1.36 1.10 -17.82
C GLY A 89 0.14 1.36 -17.58
N LEU A 90 0.92 0.37 -17.11
CA LEU A 90 2.34 0.57 -16.83
C LEU A 90 3.17 0.65 -18.12
N PRO A 91 4.20 1.52 -18.18
CA PRO A 91 5.11 1.60 -19.33
C PRO A 91 5.82 0.27 -19.60
N ALA A 92 5.89 -0.12 -20.85
CA ALA A 92 6.64 -1.30 -21.26
C ALA A 92 8.17 -1.14 -21.07
N GLY A 93 8.90 -2.26 -21.02
CA GLY A 93 10.37 -2.28 -20.95
C GLY A 93 10.94 -2.18 -19.53
N ASN A 94 10.09 -2.22 -18.51
CA ASN A 94 10.50 -2.30 -17.10
C ASN A 94 10.15 -3.66 -16.52
N GLU A 95 10.81 -4.03 -15.42
CA GLU A 95 10.50 -5.18 -14.58
C GLU A 95 9.74 -4.68 -13.35
N TYR A 96 8.54 -5.20 -13.13
CA TYR A 96 7.66 -4.73 -12.05
C TYR A 96 7.50 -5.76 -10.94
N PHE A 97 7.55 -5.28 -9.70
CA PHE A 97 7.44 -6.08 -8.48
C PHE A 97 6.25 -5.60 -7.67
N TRP A 98 5.17 -6.40 -7.61
CA TRP A 98 3.98 -6.06 -6.83
C TRP A 98 4.15 -6.52 -5.39
N ILE A 99 4.24 -5.56 -4.46
CA ILE A 99 4.53 -5.81 -3.04
C ILE A 99 3.23 -5.95 -2.26
N LEU A 100 3.05 -7.10 -1.62
CA LEU A 100 1.86 -7.51 -0.88
C LEU A 100 2.19 -7.71 0.61
N GLY A 101 1.23 -7.45 1.48
CA GLY A 101 1.19 -8.02 2.82
C GLY A 101 0.64 -9.45 2.79
N ALA A 102 0.83 -10.21 3.87
CA ALA A 102 0.35 -11.59 3.96
C ALA A 102 -1.17 -11.72 3.80
N ASP A 103 -1.93 -10.81 4.40
CA ASP A 103 -3.39 -10.73 4.29
C ASP A 103 -3.88 -10.47 2.85
N GLN A 104 -3.13 -9.69 2.08
CA GLN A 104 -3.41 -9.45 0.67
C GLN A 104 -3.07 -10.65 -0.20
N LEU A 105 -1.99 -11.37 0.12
CA LEU A 105 -1.63 -12.60 -0.55
C LEU A 105 -2.70 -13.68 -0.36
N GLU A 106 -3.19 -13.87 0.87
CA GLU A 106 -4.27 -14.84 1.17
C GLU A 106 -5.53 -14.59 0.32
N ASN A 107 -5.83 -13.34 0.03
CA ASN A 107 -7.00 -12.94 -0.75
C ASN A 107 -6.69 -12.69 -2.23
N PHE A 108 -5.47 -12.92 -2.71
CA PHE A 108 -5.03 -12.51 -4.04
C PHE A 108 -5.87 -13.11 -5.18
N CYS A 109 -6.25 -14.38 -5.08
CA CYS A 109 -7.08 -15.05 -6.11
C CYS A 109 -8.52 -14.53 -6.18
N THR A 110 -8.96 -13.69 -5.23
CA THR A 110 -10.25 -12.99 -5.31
C THR A 110 -10.17 -11.69 -6.13
N TRP A 111 -8.97 -11.26 -6.51
CA TRP A 111 -8.78 -10.03 -7.27
C TRP A 111 -9.20 -10.24 -8.72
N ARG A 112 -9.79 -9.19 -9.30
CA ARG A 112 -10.20 -9.24 -10.71
C ARG A 112 -9.01 -9.55 -11.61
N GLN A 113 -9.14 -10.59 -12.44
CA GLN A 113 -8.08 -11.04 -13.36
C GLN A 113 -6.73 -11.28 -12.65
N TRP A 114 -6.76 -11.91 -11.48
CA TRP A 114 -5.57 -12.15 -10.67
C TRP A 114 -4.45 -12.89 -11.42
N SER A 115 -4.80 -13.80 -12.32
CA SER A 115 -3.84 -14.53 -13.16
C SER A 115 -3.09 -13.61 -14.12
N ASP A 116 -3.81 -12.64 -14.74
CA ASP A 116 -3.19 -11.66 -15.64
C ASP A 116 -2.27 -10.70 -14.86
N ILE A 117 -2.65 -10.39 -13.60
CA ILE A 117 -1.77 -9.66 -12.67
C ILE A 117 -0.51 -10.46 -12.42
N ALA A 118 -0.62 -11.73 -12.01
CA ALA A 118 0.51 -12.60 -11.72
C ALA A 118 1.41 -12.82 -12.95
N GLU A 119 0.83 -12.84 -14.16
CA GLU A 119 1.58 -12.90 -15.41
C GLU A 119 2.39 -11.64 -15.68
N SER A 120 1.82 -10.48 -15.39
CA SER A 120 2.40 -9.17 -15.76
C SER A 120 3.48 -8.66 -14.81
N VAL A 121 3.49 -9.10 -13.54
CA VAL A 121 4.42 -8.63 -12.51
C VAL A 121 5.04 -9.78 -11.73
N GLN A 122 6.16 -9.51 -11.06
CA GLN A 122 6.72 -10.41 -10.05
C GLN A 122 6.02 -10.15 -8.72
N LEU A 123 5.40 -11.19 -8.13
CA LEU A 123 4.78 -11.07 -6.81
C LEU A 123 5.83 -11.12 -5.71
N VAL A 124 5.70 -10.20 -4.75
CA VAL A 124 6.56 -10.10 -3.57
C VAL A 124 5.67 -10.05 -2.34
N VAL A 125 5.89 -10.92 -1.36
CA VAL A 125 5.16 -10.90 -0.09
C VAL A 125 6.07 -10.47 1.04
N ALA A 126 5.65 -9.44 1.77
CA ALA A 126 6.29 -9.02 3.01
C ALA A 126 5.87 -9.95 4.15
N GLN A 127 6.84 -10.57 4.82
CA GLN A 127 6.60 -11.52 5.91
C GLN A 127 7.64 -11.39 7.01
N ARG A 128 7.26 -11.79 8.23
CA ARG A 128 8.21 -11.87 9.33
C ARG A 128 9.31 -12.89 9.03
N PRO A 129 10.57 -12.58 9.36
CA PRO A 129 11.63 -13.61 9.34
C PRO A 129 11.21 -14.82 10.16
N GLY A 130 11.34 -16.01 9.57
CA GLY A 130 10.97 -17.28 10.22
C GLY A 130 9.46 -17.62 10.21
N SER A 131 8.60 -16.81 9.62
CA SER A 131 7.21 -17.16 9.30
C SER A 131 7.05 -17.37 7.79
N GLU A 132 6.17 -18.27 7.38
CA GLU A 132 5.80 -18.42 5.96
C GLU A 132 4.44 -17.77 5.70
N ALA A 133 4.42 -16.80 4.78
CA ALA A 133 3.16 -16.36 4.20
C ALA A 133 2.71 -17.41 3.18
N ILE A 134 1.57 -18.01 3.44
CA ILE A 134 1.05 -19.12 2.62
C ILE A 134 0.21 -18.53 1.48
N ALA A 135 0.66 -18.79 0.25
CA ALA A 135 -0.13 -18.44 -0.93
C ALA A 135 -1.35 -19.39 -1.05
N PRO A 136 -2.49 -18.92 -1.56
CA PRO A 136 -3.61 -19.79 -1.91
C PRO A 136 -3.17 -20.95 -2.81
N ALA A 137 -3.77 -22.12 -2.65
CA ALA A 137 -3.41 -23.31 -3.43
C ALA A 137 -3.53 -23.05 -4.94
N GLU A 138 -4.54 -22.30 -5.37
CA GLU A 138 -4.75 -21.91 -6.77
C GLU A 138 -3.59 -21.06 -7.30
N LEU A 139 -3.11 -20.06 -6.53
CA LEU A 139 -1.96 -19.25 -6.90
C LEU A 139 -0.68 -20.09 -6.92
N THR A 140 -0.51 -20.99 -5.94
CA THR A 140 0.65 -21.89 -5.88
C THR A 140 0.73 -22.77 -7.11
N ALA A 141 -0.37 -23.42 -7.51
CA ALA A 141 -0.45 -24.23 -8.72
C ALA A 141 -0.14 -23.43 -9.98
N TRP A 142 -0.71 -22.22 -10.07
CA TRP A 142 -0.46 -21.31 -11.19
C TRP A 142 1.03 -20.94 -11.31
N MET A 143 1.64 -20.54 -10.20
CA MET A 143 3.06 -20.16 -10.14
C MET A 143 3.98 -21.31 -10.57
N GLN A 144 3.69 -22.54 -10.13
CA GLN A 144 4.43 -23.74 -10.53
C GLN A 144 4.32 -24.00 -12.05
N ALA A 145 3.10 -23.88 -12.60
CA ALA A 145 2.86 -24.09 -14.02
C ALA A 145 3.55 -23.06 -14.93
N HIS A 146 3.73 -21.83 -14.45
CA HIS A 146 4.28 -20.71 -15.23
C HIS A 146 5.74 -20.39 -14.89
N GLY A 147 6.36 -21.13 -13.95
CA GLY A 147 7.75 -20.89 -13.54
C GLY A 147 7.99 -19.52 -12.88
N LYS A 148 6.97 -18.93 -12.26
CA LYS A 148 7.02 -17.63 -11.58
C LYS A 148 6.97 -17.80 -10.06
N PRO A 149 8.12 -17.85 -9.35
CA PRO A 149 8.13 -18.03 -7.91
C PRO A 149 7.63 -16.78 -7.18
N LEU A 150 7.00 -16.97 -6.02
CA LEU A 150 6.74 -15.90 -5.07
C LEU A 150 8.06 -15.47 -4.42
N ILE A 151 8.34 -14.18 -4.41
CA ILE A 151 9.49 -13.64 -3.68
C ILE A 151 9.07 -13.32 -2.25
N HIS A 152 9.82 -13.84 -1.29
CA HIS A 152 9.62 -13.56 0.14
C HIS A 152 10.53 -12.43 0.57
N LEU A 153 9.94 -11.28 0.94
CA LEU A 153 10.64 -10.11 1.45
C LEU A 153 10.68 -10.19 2.98
N PRO A 154 11.85 -10.39 3.61
CA PRO A 154 11.95 -10.37 5.06
C PRO A 154 11.64 -8.97 5.57
N PHE A 155 10.58 -8.85 6.37
CA PHE A 155 10.08 -7.59 6.90
C PHE A 155 9.59 -7.78 8.32
N GLU A 156 10.20 -7.09 9.29
CA GLU A 156 9.69 -7.03 10.65
C GLU A 156 8.49 -6.07 10.71
N PRO A 157 7.26 -6.58 10.89
CA PRO A 157 6.10 -5.73 10.95
C PRO A 157 6.19 -4.79 12.15
N LEU A 158 6.06 -3.51 11.89
CA LEU A 158 5.90 -2.53 12.96
C LEU A 158 4.49 -2.64 13.54
N ASN A 159 4.40 -2.49 14.87
CA ASN A 159 3.10 -2.54 15.57
C ASN A 159 2.32 -1.24 15.35
N VAL A 160 1.93 -1.00 14.11
CA VAL A 160 1.17 0.18 13.70
C VAL A 160 0.19 -0.17 12.59
N SER A 161 -1.01 0.39 12.67
CA SER A 161 -2.00 0.30 11.60
C SER A 161 -2.74 1.62 11.42
N ALA A 162 -3.19 1.88 10.19
CA ALA A 162 -4.00 3.06 9.91
C ALA A 162 -5.28 3.13 10.76
N ASN A 163 -5.89 1.98 11.06
CA ASN A 163 -7.06 1.90 11.92
C ASN A 163 -6.77 2.36 13.36
N GLU A 164 -5.64 1.91 13.92
CA GLU A 164 -5.21 2.33 15.26
C GLU A 164 -4.91 3.83 15.31
N ILE A 165 -4.22 4.35 14.29
CA ILE A 165 -3.94 5.79 14.19
C ILE A 165 -5.25 6.60 14.17
N ARG A 166 -6.23 6.20 13.36
CA ARG A 166 -7.52 6.90 13.31
C ARG A 166 -8.27 6.85 14.65
N LYS A 167 -8.22 5.71 15.38
CA LYS A 167 -8.80 5.58 16.71
C LYS A 167 -8.13 6.51 17.72
N ARG A 168 -6.80 6.63 17.68
CA ARG A 168 -6.04 7.55 18.54
C ARG A 168 -6.40 9.00 18.26
N ILE A 169 -6.47 9.40 16.98
CA ILE A 169 -6.87 10.76 16.61
C ILE A 169 -8.28 11.08 17.10
N ALA A 170 -9.23 10.14 16.97
CA ALA A 170 -10.60 10.31 17.46
C ALA A 170 -10.70 10.48 19.00
N LYS A 171 -9.66 10.05 19.73
CA LYS A 171 -9.54 10.17 21.20
C LYS A 171 -8.58 11.27 21.65
N ASP A 172 -8.05 12.07 20.72
CA ASP A 172 -6.99 13.07 20.97
C ASP A 172 -5.71 12.48 21.61
N GLU A 173 -5.41 11.18 21.32
CA GLU A 173 -4.17 10.50 21.76
C GLU A 173 -2.99 10.80 20.83
N PRO A 174 -1.73 10.76 21.34
CA PRO A 174 -0.53 11.02 20.50
C PRO A 174 -0.37 10.00 19.37
N ILE A 175 0.08 10.48 18.22
CA ILE A 175 0.33 9.68 17.00
C ILE A 175 1.73 9.87 16.40
N SER A 176 2.56 10.71 17.03
CA SER A 176 3.89 11.11 16.51
C SER A 176 4.86 9.93 16.31
N GLU A 177 4.69 8.84 17.05
CA GLU A 177 5.52 7.64 16.93
C GLU A 177 5.17 6.79 15.69
N PHE A 178 4.00 7.03 15.09
CA PHE A 178 3.44 6.16 14.05
C PHE A 178 3.47 6.78 12.66
N ILE A 179 3.57 8.11 12.57
CA ILE A 179 3.51 8.84 11.29
C ILE A 179 4.57 9.93 11.23
N PRO A 180 5.06 10.31 10.04
CA PRO A 180 5.95 11.45 9.88
C PRO A 180 5.32 12.74 10.42
N GLU A 181 6.14 13.61 10.99
CA GLU A 181 5.70 14.88 11.61
C GLU A 181 4.87 15.75 10.64
N LEU A 182 5.31 15.88 9.37
CA LEU A 182 4.58 16.65 8.37
C LEU A 182 3.18 16.08 8.09
N VAL A 183 3.01 14.76 8.18
CA VAL A 183 1.71 14.11 8.04
C VAL A 183 0.83 14.37 9.27
N ALA A 184 1.40 14.30 10.49
CA ALA A 184 0.68 14.65 11.71
C ALA A 184 0.17 16.09 11.70
N ASN A 185 1.01 17.02 11.29
CA ASN A 185 0.67 18.44 11.16
C ASN A 185 -0.45 18.65 10.12
N TYR A 186 -0.36 17.96 8.98
CA TYR A 186 -1.41 18.01 7.94
C TYR A 186 -2.75 17.50 8.46
N ILE A 187 -2.77 16.36 9.14
CA ILE A 187 -3.99 15.78 9.74
C ILE A 187 -4.63 16.76 10.72
N SER A 188 -3.81 17.36 11.59
CA SER A 188 -4.29 18.33 12.58
C SER A 188 -4.85 19.60 11.92
N ALA A 189 -4.14 20.15 10.95
CA ALA A 189 -4.55 21.38 10.24
C ALA A 189 -5.88 21.22 9.48
N HIS A 190 -6.16 20.01 8.97
CA HIS A 190 -7.39 19.72 8.21
C HIS A 190 -8.47 19.02 9.03
N GLY A 191 -8.26 18.82 10.34
CA GLY A 191 -9.22 18.15 11.23
C GLY A 191 -9.58 16.72 10.81
N LEU A 192 -8.68 16.01 10.11
CA LEU A 192 -8.96 14.67 9.58
C LEU A 192 -9.10 13.64 10.72
N TYR A 193 -9.99 12.67 10.51
CA TYR A 193 -10.24 11.54 11.41
C TYR A 193 -10.79 11.90 12.80
N ARG A 194 -11.11 13.15 13.07
CA ARG A 194 -11.77 13.57 14.31
C ARG A 194 -13.24 13.18 14.26
N GLN A 195 -13.80 12.72 15.37
CA GLN A 195 -15.24 12.60 15.49
C GLN A 195 -15.84 14.01 15.48
N HIS A 196 -16.77 14.29 14.57
CA HIS A 196 -17.60 15.47 14.72
C HIS A 196 -18.38 15.29 16.03
N LYS A 197 -18.10 16.15 17.02
CA LYS A 197 -19.04 16.32 18.14
C LYS A 197 -20.33 16.81 17.50
N THR A 198 -21.29 15.92 17.31
CA THR A 198 -22.67 16.32 17.11
C THR A 198 -23.07 17.07 18.36
N ASP A 199 -23.18 18.40 18.26
CA ASP A 199 -23.82 19.21 19.30
C ASP A 199 -25.21 18.60 19.55
N ARG A 200 -25.34 17.92 20.68
CA ARG A 200 -26.64 17.59 21.23
C ARG A 200 -27.17 18.89 21.85
N THR A 201 -27.89 19.66 21.05
CA THR A 201 -28.86 20.64 21.53
C THR A 201 -30.14 19.93 21.92
#